data_e43d032ab5f91e54a75f0136c9069ae2
#
_entry.id   e43d032ab5f91e54a75f0136c9069ae2
#
_cell.length_a   1.000
_cell.length_b   1.000
_cell.length_c   1.000
_cell.angle_alpha   90.00
_cell.angle_beta   90.00
_cell.angle_gamma   90.00
#
_symmetry.space_group_name_H-M   'P 1'
#
loop_
_entity.id
_entity.type
_entity.pdbx_description
1 polymer ?
#
loop_
_entity_poly.entity_id
_entity_poly.type
_entity_poly.pdbx_seq_one_letter_code
_entity_poly.pdbx_strand_id
1 'polypeptide(L)'
;GSLVIDRTEAMTVVDVNTGKFIGAGGNLEQTVTKNNLEAAEEIVRQLRLRDIGGIIVIDFIDMVLEGNRDQVIRRLIECLGRDRTKHQVAEVTSLGLVQMTRKRIGAGLLEVFSETCDHCQGRGAVVNMAGHDPEKTDKNKGKQANHEHTSDSSAQFNSDSNPEEQVSV
;
A
#
# COMPACT_ATOMS: atom_id res chain seq x y z
N GLY A 1 7.59 -3.45 11.27
CA GLY A 1 7.37 -3.82 9.87
C GLY A 1 6.77 -2.70 9.05
N SER A 2 6.61 -2.94 7.78
CA SER A 2 5.95 -2.03 6.84
C SER A 2 5.04 -2.81 5.91
N LEU A 3 4.03 -2.13 5.38
CA LEU A 3 3.12 -2.65 4.37
C LEU A 3 3.29 -1.86 3.07
N VAL A 4 3.34 -2.58 1.96
CA VAL A 4 3.22 -2.00 0.62
C VAL A 4 1.87 -2.41 0.06
N ILE A 5 1.05 -1.44 -0.30
CA ILE A 5 -0.27 -1.70 -0.89
C ILE A 5 -0.25 -1.11 -2.30
N ASP A 6 -0.26 -1.96 -3.30
CA ASP A 6 -0.23 -1.58 -4.70
C ASP A 6 -1.52 -2.03 -5.41
N ARG A 7 -2.10 -1.14 -6.20
CA ARG A 7 -3.31 -1.42 -6.98
C ARG A 7 -2.93 -1.60 -8.43
N THR A 8 -3.20 -2.79 -8.93
CA THR A 8 -3.16 -3.08 -10.36
C THR A 8 -4.55 -2.87 -10.98
N GLU A 9 -4.67 -3.04 -12.28
CA GLU A 9 -5.96 -2.97 -12.96
C GLU A 9 -6.95 -4.03 -12.44
N ALA A 10 -6.48 -5.25 -12.18
CA ALA A 10 -7.32 -6.39 -11.84
C ALA A 10 -7.44 -6.65 -10.33
N MET A 11 -6.43 -6.31 -9.54
CA MET A 11 -6.36 -6.68 -8.12
C MET A 11 -5.55 -5.68 -7.30
N THR A 12 -5.67 -5.78 -5.99
CA THR A 12 -4.78 -5.11 -5.04
C THR A 12 -3.83 -6.12 -4.44
N VAL A 13 -2.55 -5.81 -4.45
CA VAL A 13 -1.51 -6.61 -3.80
C VAL A 13 -1.06 -5.92 -2.53
N VAL A 14 -0.94 -6.68 -1.46
CA VAL A 14 -0.44 -6.22 -0.17
C VAL A 14 0.79 -7.06 0.18
N ASP A 15 1.94 -6.41 0.25
CA ASP A 15 3.20 -7.03 0.62
C ASP A 15 3.57 -6.64 2.05
N VAL A 16 3.89 -7.64 2.88
CA VAL A 16 4.25 -7.49 4.29
C VAL A 16 5.74 -7.63 4.45
N ASN A 17 6.38 -6.57 4.96
CA ASN A 17 7.82 -6.55 5.18
C ASN A 17 8.17 -6.39 6.66
N THR A 18 9.22 -7.08 7.12
CA THR A 18 9.75 -6.92 8.48
C THR A 18 10.41 -5.55 8.69
N GLY A 19 10.88 -4.93 7.60
CA GLY A 19 11.70 -3.73 7.68
C GLY A 19 13.02 -4.04 8.43
N LYS A 20 13.46 -3.08 9.24
CA LYS A 20 14.66 -3.24 10.09
C LYS A 20 14.41 -4.03 11.38
N PHE A 21 13.21 -4.57 11.58
CA PHE A 21 12.84 -5.31 12.77
C PHE A 21 13.33 -6.76 12.68
N ILE A 22 14.62 -6.94 12.96
CA ILE A 22 15.22 -8.25 13.19
C ILE A 22 15.19 -8.42 14.71
N GLY A 23 14.34 -9.32 15.23
CA GLY A 23 14.14 -9.50 16.66
C GLY A 23 15.47 -9.64 17.42
N ALA A 24 15.62 -8.86 18.46
CA ALA A 24 16.79 -8.95 19.35
C ALA A 24 16.74 -10.28 20.12
N GLY A 25 17.50 -11.27 19.67
CA GLY A 25 17.80 -12.48 20.46
C GLY A 25 16.67 -13.51 20.61
N GLY A 26 15.59 -13.41 19.83
CA GLY A 26 14.48 -14.36 19.85
C GLY A 26 14.51 -15.35 18.66
N ASN A 27 13.61 -16.32 18.71
CA ASN A 27 13.37 -17.20 17.58
C ASN A 27 12.83 -16.36 16.39
N LEU A 28 13.49 -16.42 15.24
CA LEU A 28 13.10 -15.70 14.03
C LEU A 28 11.63 -15.97 13.66
N GLU A 29 11.19 -17.20 13.77
CA GLU A 29 9.82 -17.64 13.51
C GLU A 29 8.80 -16.88 14.38
N GLN A 30 9.08 -16.70 15.67
CA GLN A 30 8.21 -15.95 16.57
C GLN A 30 8.14 -14.47 16.21
N THR A 31 9.26 -13.89 15.81
CA THR A 31 9.32 -12.50 15.36
C THR A 31 8.50 -12.27 14.10
N VAL A 32 8.66 -13.16 13.12
CA VAL A 32 7.90 -13.15 11.88
C VAL A 32 6.41 -13.31 12.15
N THR A 33 6.03 -14.29 12.96
CA THR A 33 4.62 -14.53 13.33
C THR A 33 4.00 -13.31 14.00
N LYS A 34 4.70 -12.69 14.95
CA LYS A 34 4.23 -11.46 15.60
C LYS A 34 4.05 -10.32 14.61
N ASN A 35 5.02 -10.12 13.72
CA ASN A 35 4.93 -9.09 12.67
C ASN A 35 3.74 -9.34 11.74
N ASN A 36 3.50 -10.58 11.34
CA ASN A 36 2.37 -10.95 10.49
C ASN A 36 1.01 -10.77 11.19
N LEU A 37 0.93 -11.04 12.50
CA LEU A 37 -0.28 -10.79 13.29
C LEU A 37 -0.62 -9.30 13.35
N GLU A 38 0.38 -8.45 13.60
CA GLU A 38 0.20 -6.99 13.59
C GLU A 38 -0.14 -6.49 12.17
N ALA A 39 0.50 -7.08 11.14
CA ALA A 39 0.21 -6.77 9.75
C ALA A 39 -1.24 -7.12 9.38
N ALA A 40 -1.76 -8.26 9.81
CA ALA A 40 -3.15 -8.66 9.54
C ALA A 40 -4.17 -7.63 10.07
N GLU A 41 -3.94 -7.10 11.27
CA GLU A 41 -4.78 -6.04 11.85
C GLU A 41 -4.70 -4.75 11.03
N GLU A 42 -3.48 -4.33 10.70
CA GLU A 42 -3.24 -3.11 9.94
C GLU A 42 -3.79 -3.22 8.51
N ILE A 43 -3.64 -4.36 7.85
CA ILE A 43 -4.21 -4.60 6.52
C ILE A 43 -5.72 -4.35 6.54
N VAL A 44 -6.46 -4.97 7.46
CA VAL A 44 -7.91 -4.79 7.54
C VAL A 44 -8.25 -3.33 7.83
N ARG A 45 -7.49 -2.65 8.68
CA ARG A 45 -7.66 -1.22 8.93
C ARG A 45 -7.49 -0.39 7.66
N GLN A 46 -6.47 -0.68 6.85
CA GLN A 46 -6.22 0.01 5.58
C GLN A 46 -7.28 -0.31 4.52
N LEU A 47 -7.73 -1.56 4.43
CA LEU A 47 -8.81 -1.95 3.51
C LEU A 47 -10.09 -1.16 3.80
N ARG A 48 -10.41 -0.92 5.07
CA ARG A 48 -11.57 -0.13 5.49
C ARG A 48 -11.37 1.37 5.25
N LEU A 49 -10.21 1.90 5.65
CA LEU A 49 -9.90 3.33 5.54
C LEU A 49 -9.92 3.80 4.08
N ARG A 50 -9.37 2.99 3.18
CA ARG A 50 -9.27 3.31 1.75
C ARG A 50 -10.41 2.73 0.92
N ASP A 51 -11.37 2.04 1.55
CA ASP A 51 -12.42 1.24 0.89
C ASP A 51 -11.90 0.38 -0.27
N ILE A 52 -10.79 -0.32 -0.01
CA ILE A 52 -10.19 -1.24 -0.98
C ILE A 52 -11.10 -2.46 -1.12
N GLY A 53 -11.45 -2.79 -2.35
CA GLY A 53 -12.27 -3.96 -2.67
C GLY A 53 -11.89 -4.56 -4.01
N GLY A 54 -12.61 -5.58 -4.40
CA GLY A 54 -12.28 -6.47 -5.51
C GLY A 54 -11.42 -7.64 -5.04
N ILE A 55 -10.57 -8.14 -5.89
CA ILE A 55 -9.59 -9.20 -5.57
C ILE A 55 -8.42 -8.58 -4.83
N ILE A 56 -8.05 -9.18 -3.71
CA ILE A 56 -6.94 -8.74 -2.86
C ILE A 56 -6.06 -9.95 -2.62
N VAL A 57 -4.77 -9.79 -2.87
CA VAL A 57 -3.73 -10.80 -2.59
C VAL A 57 -2.81 -10.24 -1.53
N ILE A 58 -2.64 -10.97 -0.44
CA ILE A 58 -1.78 -10.58 0.67
C ILE A 58 -0.61 -11.55 0.71
N ASP A 59 0.59 -11.02 0.69
CA ASP A 59 1.84 -11.75 0.84
C ASP A 59 2.37 -11.53 2.26
N PHE A 60 2.13 -12.51 3.13
CA PHE A 60 2.69 -12.51 4.48
C PHE A 60 4.12 -13.02 4.45
N ILE A 61 4.93 -12.57 5.39
CA ILE A 61 6.29 -13.09 5.52
C ILE A 61 6.23 -14.58 5.81
N ASP A 62 7.07 -15.35 5.12
CA ASP A 62 7.08 -16.80 5.21
C ASP A 62 7.21 -17.30 6.65
N MET A 63 6.33 -18.24 7.02
CA MET A 63 6.32 -18.93 8.31
C MET A 63 6.47 -20.43 8.05
N VAL A 64 7.43 -21.03 8.74
CA VAL A 64 7.72 -22.47 8.60
C VAL A 64 6.63 -23.32 9.24
N LEU A 65 6.16 -22.90 10.43
CA LEU A 65 5.20 -23.68 11.20
C LEU A 65 3.76 -23.38 10.73
N GLU A 66 3.04 -24.44 10.36
CA GLU A 66 1.64 -24.36 9.94
C GLU A 66 0.74 -23.70 11.00
N GLY A 67 0.94 -24.03 12.27
CA GLY A 67 0.20 -23.43 13.37
C GLY A 67 0.34 -21.90 13.46
N ASN A 68 1.49 -21.36 13.05
CA ASN A 68 1.70 -19.90 12.99
C ASN A 68 0.94 -19.27 11.83
N ARG A 69 0.93 -19.93 10.66
CA ARG A 69 0.11 -19.50 9.52
C ARG A 69 -1.36 -19.47 9.88
N ASP A 70 -1.86 -20.52 10.54
CA ASP A 70 -3.24 -20.58 11.00
C ASP A 70 -3.60 -19.46 11.98
N GLN A 71 -2.69 -19.10 12.87
CA GLN A 71 -2.90 -17.98 13.78
C GLN A 71 -3.06 -16.65 13.03
N VAL A 72 -2.22 -16.39 12.05
CA VAL A 72 -2.28 -15.17 11.25
C VAL A 72 -3.59 -15.10 10.45
N ILE A 73 -4.00 -16.22 9.84
CA ILE A 73 -5.27 -16.28 9.11
C ILE A 73 -6.47 -16.07 10.02
N ARG A 74 -6.49 -16.71 11.19
CA ARG A 74 -7.57 -16.48 12.18
C ARG A 74 -7.63 -15.02 12.59
N ARG A 75 -6.48 -14.39 12.83
CA ARG A 75 -6.43 -12.95 13.16
C ARG A 75 -7.00 -12.10 12.03
N LEU A 76 -6.63 -12.38 10.78
CA LEU A 76 -7.15 -11.67 9.61
C LEU A 76 -8.68 -11.81 9.54
N ILE A 77 -9.22 -13.03 9.64
CA ILE A 77 -10.66 -13.32 9.61
C ILE A 77 -11.38 -12.63 10.78
N GLU A 78 -10.82 -12.68 11.97
CA GLU A 78 -11.37 -12.01 13.17
C GLU A 78 -11.49 -10.49 12.96
N CYS A 79 -10.45 -9.87 12.42
CA CYS A 79 -10.46 -8.44 12.11
C CYS A 79 -11.47 -8.10 11.00
N LEU A 80 -11.56 -8.94 9.96
CA LEU A 80 -12.54 -8.81 8.90
C LEU A 80 -13.98 -8.99 9.41
N GLY A 81 -14.21 -9.81 10.44
CA GLY A 81 -15.53 -9.98 11.06
C GLY A 81 -16.10 -8.69 11.66
N ARG A 82 -15.25 -7.70 11.94
CA ARG A 82 -15.66 -6.35 12.36
C ARG A 82 -15.99 -5.42 11.17
N ASP A 83 -15.70 -5.86 9.97
CA ASP A 83 -16.03 -5.12 8.74
C ASP A 83 -17.47 -5.49 8.31
N ARG A 84 -18.31 -4.48 8.13
CA ARG A 84 -19.70 -4.69 7.69
C ARG A 84 -19.82 -5.00 6.21
N THR A 85 -18.71 -5.03 5.49
CA THR A 85 -18.70 -5.35 4.06
C THR A 85 -18.74 -6.84 3.83
N LYS A 86 -19.35 -7.25 2.71
CA LYS A 86 -19.22 -8.63 2.25
C LYS A 86 -17.76 -8.88 1.84
N HIS A 87 -17.16 -9.89 2.44
CA HIS A 87 -15.82 -10.35 2.13
C HIS A 87 -15.78 -11.88 2.15
N GLN A 88 -14.84 -12.44 1.45
CA GLN A 88 -14.58 -13.88 1.42
C GLN A 88 -13.07 -14.09 1.36
N VAL A 89 -12.54 -14.83 2.32
CA VAL A 89 -11.17 -15.35 2.27
C VAL A 89 -11.24 -16.69 1.56
N ALA A 90 -10.58 -16.81 0.41
CA ALA A 90 -10.72 -17.98 -0.45
C ALA A 90 -9.75 -19.08 -0.06
N GLU A 91 -8.46 -18.78 0.02
CA GLU A 91 -7.44 -19.80 0.22
C GLU A 91 -6.16 -19.19 0.77
N VAL A 92 -5.44 -20.00 1.54
CA VAL A 92 -4.04 -19.75 1.91
C VAL A 92 -3.19 -20.74 1.14
N THR A 93 -2.37 -20.24 0.24
CA THR A 93 -1.50 -21.11 -0.54
C THR A 93 -0.37 -21.64 0.33
N SER A 94 0.26 -22.74 -0.13
CA SER A 94 1.44 -23.32 0.53
C SER A 94 2.63 -22.34 0.63
N LEU A 95 2.62 -21.29 -0.19
CA LEU A 95 3.62 -20.24 -0.23
C LEU A 95 3.28 -19.04 0.68
N GLY A 96 2.24 -19.14 1.52
CA GLY A 96 1.88 -18.06 2.44
C GLY A 96 1.01 -16.95 1.85
N LEU A 97 0.67 -17.01 0.57
CA LEU A 97 -0.24 -16.04 -0.06
C LEU A 97 -1.67 -16.25 0.40
N VAL A 98 -2.33 -15.17 0.74
CA VAL A 98 -3.76 -15.16 1.07
C VAL A 98 -4.53 -14.44 -0.01
N GLN A 99 -5.46 -15.14 -0.64
CA GLN A 99 -6.38 -14.55 -1.60
C GLN A 99 -7.73 -14.28 -0.94
N MET A 100 -8.24 -13.07 -1.11
CA MET A 100 -9.56 -12.70 -0.62
C MET A 100 -10.28 -11.78 -1.60
N THR A 101 -11.59 -11.65 -1.40
CA THR A 101 -12.43 -10.67 -2.07
C THR A 101 -13.14 -9.81 -1.05
N ARG A 102 -13.33 -8.54 -1.36
CA ARG A 102 -14.07 -7.60 -0.52
C ARG A 102 -14.93 -6.69 -1.40
N LYS A 103 -16.18 -6.47 -1.00
CA LYS A 103 -17.07 -5.55 -1.70
C LYS A 103 -16.71 -4.11 -1.31
N ARG A 104 -16.55 -3.21 -2.30
CA ARG A 104 -16.52 -1.76 -2.04
C ARG A 104 -17.91 -1.26 -1.64
N ILE A 105 -17.96 -0.30 -0.71
CA ILE A 105 -19.23 0.30 -0.27
C ILE A 105 -19.42 1.68 -0.88
N GLY A 106 -18.33 2.43 -1.07
CA GLY A 106 -18.37 3.81 -1.54
C GLY A 106 -16.99 4.34 -1.88
N ALA A 107 -16.76 5.61 -1.59
CA ALA A 107 -15.44 6.23 -1.68
C ALA A 107 -14.71 6.09 -0.34
N GLY A 108 -13.46 5.67 -0.38
CA GLY A 108 -12.60 5.62 0.80
C GLY A 108 -12.21 7.04 1.26
N LEU A 109 -11.84 7.20 2.52
CA LEU A 109 -11.39 8.49 3.04
C LEU A 109 -10.22 9.05 2.21
N LEU A 110 -9.31 8.20 1.77
CA LEU A 110 -8.20 8.63 0.93
C LEU A 110 -8.70 9.19 -0.42
N GLU A 111 -9.72 8.61 -1.01
CA GLU A 111 -10.30 9.06 -2.29
C GLU A 111 -11.02 10.41 -2.14
N VAL A 112 -11.68 10.63 -1.00
CA VAL A 112 -12.41 11.87 -0.72
C VAL A 112 -11.48 13.03 -0.37
N PHE A 113 -10.40 12.77 0.39
CA PHE A 113 -9.52 13.81 0.93
C PHE A 113 -8.15 13.90 0.24
N SER A 114 -7.96 13.22 -0.91
CA SER A 114 -6.71 13.27 -1.63
C SER A 114 -6.89 13.74 -3.07
N GLU A 115 -5.85 14.38 -3.58
CA GLU A 115 -5.71 14.69 -5.00
C GLU A 115 -4.60 13.82 -5.60
N THR A 116 -4.75 13.46 -6.86
CA THR A 116 -3.71 12.70 -7.56
C THR A 116 -2.45 13.55 -7.68
N CYS A 117 -1.34 13.04 -7.21
CA CYS A 117 -0.06 13.73 -7.28
C CYS A 117 0.52 13.68 -8.69
N ASP A 118 0.69 14.82 -9.33
CA ASP A 118 1.26 14.92 -10.69
C ASP A 118 2.73 14.45 -10.74
N HIS A 119 3.44 14.55 -9.59
CA HIS A 119 4.85 14.19 -9.49
C HIS A 119 5.11 12.69 -9.54
N CYS A 120 4.19 11.86 -9.03
CA CYS A 120 4.32 10.41 -9.01
C CYS A 120 3.47 9.72 -10.10
N GLN A 121 2.97 10.47 -11.08
CA GLN A 121 2.16 9.98 -12.21
C GLN A 121 0.92 9.18 -11.76
N GLY A 122 0.29 9.64 -10.69
CA GLY A 122 -0.91 9.01 -10.15
C GLY A 122 -0.67 7.79 -9.25
N ARG A 123 0.56 7.45 -8.94
CA ARG A 123 0.86 6.35 -8.01
C ARG A 123 0.69 6.73 -6.55
N GLY A 124 0.72 8.02 -6.23
CA GLY A 124 0.50 8.56 -4.90
C GLY A 124 -0.61 9.59 -4.86
N ALA A 125 -0.89 10.11 -3.67
CA ALA A 125 -1.89 11.11 -3.45
C ALA A 125 -1.45 12.09 -2.35
N VAL A 126 -1.82 13.35 -2.49
CA VAL A 126 -1.64 14.38 -1.47
C VAL A 126 -2.95 14.53 -0.71
N VAL A 127 -2.91 14.40 0.61
CA VAL A 127 -4.08 14.57 1.47
C VAL A 127 -4.24 16.04 1.84
N ASN A 128 -5.33 16.65 1.39
CA ASN A 128 -5.69 18.02 1.74
C ASN A 128 -6.65 18.02 2.93
N MET A 129 -6.14 18.39 4.10
CA MET A 129 -6.93 18.47 5.33
C MET A 129 -7.65 19.84 5.50
N ALA A 130 -7.34 20.81 4.64
CA ALA A 130 -7.93 22.14 4.68
C ALA A 130 -9.18 22.21 3.79
N GLY A 131 -10.35 22.00 4.41
CA GLY A 131 -11.62 22.43 3.84
C GLY A 131 -12.09 21.67 2.62
N HIS A 132 -12.62 20.48 2.83
CA HIS A 132 -13.44 19.82 1.83
C HIS A 132 -14.79 20.58 1.73
N ASP A 133 -14.85 21.49 0.75
CA ASP A 133 -16.10 22.16 0.38
C ASP A 133 -16.72 21.37 -0.77
N PRO A 134 -17.82 20.63 -0.54
CA PRO A 134 -18.41 19.73 -1.56
C PRO A 134 -18.94 20.46 -2.80
N GLU A 135 -19.07 21.79 -2.75
CA GLU A 135 -19.56 22.58 -3.90
C GLU A 135 -18.46 22.96 -4.91
N LYS A 136 -17.18 22.69 -4.64
CA LYS A 136 -16.07 23.08 -5.55
C LYS A 136 -15.56 22.00 -6.48
N THR A 137 -16.07 20.79 -6.40
CA THR A 137 -15.57 19.66 -7.20
C THR A 137 -15.97 19.66 -8.69
N ASP A 138 -16.92 20.51 -9.10
CA ASP A 138 -17.44 20.49 -10.49
C ASP A 138 -16.87 21.56 -11.43
N LYS A 139 -15.98 22.44 -10.95
CA LYS A 139 -15.51 23.57 -11.79
C LYS A 139 -14.10 23.43 -12.37
N ASN A 140 -13.41 22.31 -12.15
CA ASN A 140 -12.03 22.17 -12.64
C ASN A 140 -11.84 21.20 -13.82
N LYS A 141 -12.92 20.84 -14.52
CA LYS A 141 -12.86 20.16 -15.83
C LYS A 141 -12.84 21.14 -17.00
N GLY A 142 -11.88 22.02 -17.06
CA GLY A 142 -11.83 22.92 -18.22
C GLY A 142 -10.87 24.09 -18.10
N LYS A 143 -9.62 23.87 -17.80
CA LYS A 143 -8.57 24.82 -18.18
C LYS A 143 -7.29 24.05 -18.53
N GLN A 144 -7.21 23.62 -19.78
CA GLN A 144 -5.92 23.46 -20.43
C GLN A 144 -5.32 24.85 -20.59
N ALA A 145 -4.33 25.14 -19.79
CA ALA A 145 -3.52 26.35 -19.98
C ALA A 145 -2.44 26.06 -21.02
N ASN A 146 -2.55 26.72 -22.15
CA ASN A 146 -1.45 26.95 -23.09
C ASN A 146 -0.29 27.60 -22.32
N HIS A 147 0.82 26.92 -22.20
CA HIS A 147 2.09 27.54 -21.87
C HIS A 147 2.90 27.68 -23.16
N GLU A 148 2.97 28.89 -23.63
CA GLU A 148 3.91 29.35 -24.66
C GLU A 148 5.35 29.15 -24.19
N HIS A 149 6.13 28.54 -25.06
CA HIS A 149 7.58 28.51 -25.01
C HIS A 149 8.16 29.90 -25.22
N THR A 150 8.85 30.43 -24.25
CA THR A 150 9.91 31.41 -24.52
C THR A 150 11.24 30.80 -24.11
N SER A 151 12.01 30.55 -25.16
CA SER A 151 13.43 30.26 -25.13
C SER A 151 14.20 31.46 -24.59
N ASP A 152 15.04 31.28 -23.61
CA ASP A 152 16.27 32.05 -23.57
C ASP A 152 17.44 31.23 -23.03
N SER A 153 18.52 31.37 -23.79
CA SER A 153 19.81 30.69 -23.74
C SER A 153 20.73 31.32 -22.71
N SER A 154 21.50 30.50 -22.04
CA SER A 154 22.96 30.64 -21.90
C SER A 154 23.52 29.81 -20.77
N ALA A 155 24.21 28.79 -21.12
CA ALA A 155 25.62 28.47 -20.85
C ALA A 155 26.11 28.58 -19.40
N GLN A 156 26.51 27.49 -18.80
CA GLN A 156 27.93 27.22 -18.55
C GLN A 156 28.16 25.81 -17.96
N PHE A 157 29.02 25.16 -18.66
CA PHE A 157 29.84 23.99 -18.36
C PHE A 157 30.57 24.14 -17.01
N ASN A 158 30.50 23.08 -16.16
CA ASN A 158 31.73 22.63 -15.49
C ASN A 158 31.60 21.15 -15.11
N SER A 159 32.54 20.45 -15.66
CA SER A 159 33.05 19.12 -15.35
C SER A 159 33.47 19.01 -13.89
N ASP A 160 33.18 17.87 -13.22
CA ASP A 160 34.23 16.94 -12.79
C ASP A 160 33.70 15.85 -11.86
N SER A 161 34.20 14.67 -12.19
CA SER A 161 34.57 13.54 -11.32
C SER A 161 33.49 12.67 -10.66
N ASN A 162 33.33 11.53 -11.31
CA ASN A 162 33.13 10.19 -10.75
C ASN A 162 34.26 9.85 -9.72
N PRO A 163 34.06 9.05 -8.70
CA PRO A 163 34.41 7.62 -8.75
C PRO A 163 33.36 6.70 -8.15
N GLU A 164 33.01 5.64 -8.85
CA GLU A 164 33.45 4.24 -8.69
C GLU A 164 33.42 3.64 -7.27
N GLU A 165 32.86 2.42 -7.31
CA GLU A 165 33.15 1.25 -6.46
C GLU A 165 32.29 1.10 -5.20
N GLN A 166 31.80 -0.06 -4.81
CA GLN A 166 32.18 -1.46 -5.03
C GLN A 166 31.06 -2.40 -4.64
N VAL A 167 30.93 -3.45 -5.41
CA VAL A 167 30.29 -4.73 -5.07
C VAL A 167 31.11 -5.45 -4.02
N SER A 168 30.47 -6.05 -3.01
CA SER A 168 30.95 -7.25 -2.32
C SER A 168 29.84 -7.93 -1.56
N VAL A 169 29.57 -9.10 -2.06
CA VAL A 169 29.39 -10.44 -1.46
C VAL A 169 28.42 -10.53 -0.29
#